data_cdc378843b7916be8b67b0c21a0c7079
#
_entry.id   cdc378843b7916be8b67b0c21a0c7079
#
_cell.length_a   1.000
_cell.length_b   1.000
_cell.length_c   1.000
_cell.angle_alpha   90.00
_cell.angle_beta   90.00
_cell.angle_gamma   90.00
#
_symmetry.space_group_name_H-M   'P 1'
#
loop_
_entity.id
_entity.type
_entity.pdbx_description
1 polymer ?
#
loop_
_entity_poly.entity_id
_entity_poly.type
_entity_poly.pdbx_seq_one_letter_code
_entity_poly.pdbx_strand_id
1 'polypeptide(L)'
;MTIFIIVVGVSLMVAGIYGVVSSRIESRDYKNSTDIQKISAVIIDFSTSNSKDDSGDVKYTTYKFKVSYVIDGKTYKGKYEERVWWNSYEKKYTYDKLRKGDTIDVEVYKTSKGDYKLAPEGNPVGFLLYCAAIPVGLFFVVIMICDIAKDNRKKKNENEMISKE
;
A
#
# COMPACT_ATOMS: atom_id res chain seq x y z
N MET A 1 17.07 -22.61 -8.86
CA MET A 1 17.11 -21.50 -7.87
C MET A 1 17.18 -20.13 -8.56
N THR A 2 18.01 -19.95 -9.56
CA THR A 2 18.21 -18.68 -10.30
C THR A 2 16.94 -18.06 -10.88
N ILE A 3 16.11 -18.85 -11.58
CA ILE A 3 14.85 -18.36 -12.20
C ILE A 3 13.88 -17.84 -11.13
N PHE A 4 13.78 -18.50 -9.98
CA PHE A 4 12.90 -18.09 -8.89
C PHE A 4 13.25 -16.69 -8.34
N ILE A 5 14.53 -16.40 -8.16
CA ILE A 5 15.00 -15.10 -7.65
C ILE A 5 14.72 -13.98 -8.66
N ILE A 6 14.88 -14.24 -9.96
CA ILE A 6 14.53 -13.27 -11.02
C ILE A 6 13.04 -12.98 -10.99
N VAL A 7 12.19 -14.01 -10.89
CA VAL A 7 10.73 -13.84 -10.84
C VAL A 7 10.32 -13.01 -9.62
N VAL A 8 10.89 -13.28 -8.44
CA VAL A 8 10.64 -12.50 -7.22
C VAL A 8 11.08 -11.04 -7.38
N GLY A 9 12.28 -10.81 -7.92
CA GLY A 9 12.79 -9.45 -8.15
C GLY A 9 11.91 -8.64 -9.11
N VAL A 10 11.51 -9.24 -10.24
CA VAL A 10 10.61 -8.60 -11.21
C VAL A 10 9.24 -8.34 -10.61
N SER A 11 8.69 -9.29 -9.84
CA SER A 11 7.38 -9.12 -9.17
C SER A 11 7.39 -7.97 -8.16
N LEU A 12 8.46 -7.81 -7.40
CA LEU A 12 8.63 -6.68 -6.46
C LEU A 12 8.70 -5.34 -7.19
N MET A 13 9.43 -5.27 -8.32
CA MET A 13 9.49 -4.04 -9.15
C MET A 13 8.12 -3.68 -9.70
N VAL A 14 7.40 -4.62 -10.28
CA VAL A 14 6.06 -4.40 -10.84
C VAL A 14 5.08 -3.95 -9.75
N ALA A 15 5.07 -4.61 -8.60
CA ALA A 15 4.23 -4.24 -7.47
C ALA A 15 4.58 -2.83 -6.94
N GLY A 16 5.87 -2.49 -6.85
CA GLY A 16 6.33 -1.17 -6.44
C GLY A 16 5.88 -0.07 -7.41
N ILE A 17 6.10 -0.26 -8.72
CA ILE A 17 5.69 0.69 -9.76
C ILE A 17 4.17 0.88 -9.73
N TYR A 18 3.41 -0.22 -9.70
CA TYR A 18 1.95 -0.17 -9.64
C TYR A 18 1.45 0.59 -8.41
N GLY A 19 2.02 0.34 -7.22
CA GLY A 19 1.66 1.03 -5.98
C GLY A 19 1.94 2.53 -6.04
N VAL A 20 3.12 2.94 -6.56
CA VAL A 20 3.46 4.37 -6.73
C VAL A 20 2.51 5.05 -7.71
N VAL A 21 2.25 4.44 -8.87
CA VAL A 21 1.36 5.02 -9.89
C VAL A 21 -0.07 5.14 -9.37
N SER A 22 -0.61 4.09 -8.75
CA SER A 22 -1.97 4.10 -8.18
C SER A 22 -2.12 5.17 -7.10
N SER A 23 -1.17 5.27 -6.18
CA SER A 23 -1.19 6.29 -5.11
C SER A 23 -1.13 7.71 -5.67
N ARG A 24 -0.34 7.94 -6.74
CA ARG A 24 -0.28 9.24 -7.42
C ARG A 24 -1.56 9.58 -8.16
N ILE A 25 -2.17 8.62 -8.83
CA ILE A 25 -3.45 8.82 -9.53
C ILE A 25 -4.54 9.18 -8.51
N GLU A 26 -4.67 8.43 -7.41
CA GLU A 26 -5.65 8.71 -6.37
C GLU A 26 -5.46 10.09 -5.73
N SER A 27 -4.23 10.45 -5.38
CA SER A 27 -3.94 11.78 -4.84
C SER A 27 -4.23 12.90 -5.82
N ARG A 28 -3.98 12.70 -7.12
CA ARG A 28 -4.27 13.66 -8.16
C ARG A 28 -5.77 13.80 -8.40
N ASP A 29 -6.49 12.68 -8.50
CA ASP A 29 -7.94 12.65 -8.67
C ASP A 29 -8.64 13.38 -7.51
N TYR A 30 -8.21 13.11 -6.27
CA TYR A 30 -8.72 13.80 -5.08
C TYR A 30 -8.47 15.30 -5.12
N LYS A 31 -7.23 15.73 -5.40
CA LYS A 31 -6.88 17.15 -5.47
C LYS A 31 -7.62 17.92 -6.57
N ASN A 32 -7.92 17.25 -7.66
CA ASN A 32 -8.59 17.85 -8.82
C ASN A 32 -10.11 17.66 -8.78
N SER A 33 -10.64 16.93 -7.79
CA SER A 33 -12.09 16.73 -7.66
C SER A 33 -12.76 18.04 -7.26
N THR A 34 -13.80 18.39 -7.98
CA THR A 34 -14.70 19.52 -7.65
C THR A 34 -15.88 19.10 -6.80
N ASP A 35 -16.06 17.80 -6.61
CA ASP A 35 -17.17 17.20 -5.86
C ASP A 35 -16.60 16.37 -4.70
N ILE A 36 -16.34 17.07 -3.58
CA ILE A 36 -15.88 16.48 -2.33
C ILE A 36 -17.00 16.66 -1.29
N GLN A 37 -17.43 15.56 -0.69
CA GLN A 37 -18.55 15.52 0.24
C GLN A 37 -18.17 14.82 1.53
N LYS A 38 -18.70 15.31 2.66
CA LYS A 38 -18.71 14.59 3.93
C LYS A 38 -20.02 13.85 4.06
N ILE A 39 -19.96 12.56 4.25
CA ILE A 39 -21.13 11.68 4.34
C ILE A 39 -21.00 10.72 5.50
N SER A 40 -22.13 10.25 6.03
CA SER A 40 -22.14 9.19 7.02
C SER A 40 -22.10 7.83 6.33
N ALA A 41 -21.12 7.01 6.72
CA ALA A 41 -20.93 5.66 6.22
C ALA A 41 -21.16 4.64 7.33
N VAL A 42 -21.80 3.51 6.99
CA VAL A 42 -22.06 2.41 7.93
C VAL A 42 -20.85 1.51 8.03
N ILE A 43 -20.41 1.19 9.23
CA ILE A 43 -19.32 0.27 9.51
C ILE A 43 -19.78 -1.17 9.25
N ILE A 44 -19.19 -1.82 8.26
CA ILE A 44 -19.46 -3.24 7.94
C ILE A 44 -18.57 -4.16 8.80
N ASP A 45 -17.32 -3.75 9.01
CA ASP A 45 -16.29 -4.52 9.69
C ASP A 45 -15.20 -3.57 10.22
N PHE A 46 -14.53 -3.93 11.30
CA PHE A 46 -13.44 -3.12 11.82
C PHE A 46 -12.37 -3.98 12.50
N SER A 47 -11.16 -3.43 12.53
CA SER A 47 -10.04 -4.00 13.29
C SER A 47 -9.18 -2.87 13.86
N THR A 48 -8.46 -3.16 14.92
CA THR A 48 -7.54 -2.23 15.55
C THR A 48 -6.15 -2.83 15.65
N SER A 49 -5.12 -1.99 15.58
CA SER A 49 -3.74 -2.38 15.84
C SER A 49 -3.01 -1.28 16.60
N ASN A 50 -2.21 -1.67 17.58
CA ASN A 50 -1.41 -0.75 18.39
C ASN A 50 0.02 -0.75 17.89
N SER A 51 0.60 0.43 17.71
CA SER A 51 2.04 0.63 17.55
C SER A 51 2.63 1.04 18.88
N LYS A 52 3.71 0.39 19.28
CA LYS A 52 4.43 0.67 20.52
C LYS A 52 5.72 1.42 20.22
N ASP A 53 6.21 2.17 21.18
CA ASP A 53 7.55 2.76 21.16
C ASP A 53 8.60 1.79 21.71
N ASP A 54 9.84 2.24 21.81
CA ASP A 54 10.98 1.44 22.28
C ASP A 54 10.88 1.07 23.77
N SER A 55 10.05 1.79 24.56
CA SER A 55 9.74 1.49 25.97
C SER A 55 8.61 0.47 26.11
N GLY A 56 7.94 0.12 25.01
CA GLY A 56 6.80 -0.80 24.99
C GLY A 56 5.45 -0.13 25.20
N ASP A 57 5.41 1.18 25.36
CA ASP A 57 4.17 1.95 25.51
C ASP A 57 3.47 2.17 24.17
N VAL A 58 2.13 2.25 24.20
CA VAL A 58 1.33 2.48 23.00
C VAL A 58 1.53 3.91 22.50
N LYS A 59 2.18 4.06 21.35
CA LYS A 59 2.43 5.34 20.70
C LYS A 59 1.19 5.86 19.95
N TYR A 60 0.53 4.97 19.21
CA TYR A 60 -0.74 5.25 18.54
C TYR A 60 -1.53 3.96 18.31
N THR A 61 -2.83 4.10 18.16
CA THR A 61 -3.76 3.04 17.74
C THR A 61 -4.24 3.34 16.33
N THR A 62 -4.16 2.35 15.45
CA THR A 62 -4.73 2.44 14.10
C THR A 62 -6.06 1.70 14.09
N TYR A 63 -7.12 2.39 13.71
CA TYR A 63 -8.47 1.88 13.50
C TYR A 63 -8.69 1.69 12.01
N LYS A 64 -9.06 0.48 11.60
CA LYS A 64 -9.33 0.14 10.19
C LYS A 64 -10.77 -0.28 10.07
N PHE A 65 -11.55 0.47 9.30
CA PHE A 65 -12.96 0.23 9.06
C PHE A 65 -13.19 -0.18 7.61
N LYS A 66 -14.01 -1.20 7.40
CA LYS A 66 -14.69 -1.40 6.13
C LYS A 66 -16.04 -0.70 6.23
N VAL A 67 -16.30 0.21 5.33
CA VAL A 67 -17.53 1.02 5.37
C VAL A 67 -18.34 0.86 4.09
N SER A 68 -19.66 1.07 4.23
CA SER A 68 -20.61 1.17 3.12
C SER A 68 -21.30 2.52 3.18
N TYR A 69 -21.45 3.18 2.05
CA TYR A 69 -22.11 4.48 1.92
C TYR A 69 -22.93 4.54 0.63
N VAL A 70 -23.92 5.45 0.62
CA VAL A 70 -24.83 5.61 -0.52
C VAL A 70 -24.71 7.03 -1.04
N ILE A 71 -24.50 7.19 -2.34
CA ILE A 71 -24.52 8.47 -3.05
C ILE A 71 -25.35 8.29 -4.32
N ASP A 72 -26.28 9.18 -4.55
CA ASP A 72 -27.21 9.16 -5.69
C ASP A 72 -27.92 7.79 -5.88
N GLY A 73 -28.31 7.17 -4.77
CA GLY A 73 -28.99 5.86 -4.76
C GLY A 73 -28.08 4.65 -5.06
N LYS A 74 -26.80 4.87 -5.32
CA LYS A 74 -25.81 3.80 -5.57
C LYS A 74 -24.99 3.52 -4.31
N THR A 75 -24.84 2.23 -3.98
CA THR A 75 -24.06 1.79 -2.82
C THR A 75 -22.60 1.59 -3.19
N TYR A 76 -21.72 2.19 -2.40
CA TYR A 76 -20.27 2.06 -2.49
C TYR A 76 -19.72 1.38 -1.24
N LYS A 77 -18.55 0.78 -1.36
CA LYS A 77 -17.81 0.19 -0.24
C LYS A 77 -16.37 0.66 -0.30
N GLY A 78 -15.79 0.91 0.87
CA GLY A 78 -14.41 1.35 0.96
C GLY A 78 -13.75 0.92 2.25
N LYS A 79 -12.46 1.20 2.34
CA LYS A 79 -11.67 1.05 3.58
C LYS A 79 -11.33 2.45 4.07
N TYR A 80 -11.60 2.70 5.34
CA TYR A 80 -11.24 3.92 6.04
C TYR A 80 -10.29 3.56 7.18
N GLU A 81 -9.17 4.24 7.27
CA GLU A 81 -8.17 4.02 8.31
C GLU A 81 -7.94 5.33 9.06
N GLU A 82 -7.92 5.29 10.38
CA GLU A 82 -7.64 6.43 11.22
C GLU A 82 -6.57 6.10 12.24
N ARG A 83 -5.54 6.93 12.31
CA ARG A 83 -4.46 6.80 13.29
C ARG A 83 -4.66 7.78 14.43
N VAL A 84 -4.86 7.25 15.63
CA VAL A 84 -5.12 8.05 16.83
C VAL A 84 -3.92 7.92 17.76
N TRP A 85 -3.26 9.07 18.03
CA TRP A 85 -2.11 9.13 18.93
C TRP A 85 -2.54 8.97 20.39
N TRP A 86 -1.65 8.47 21.23
CA TRP A 86 -1.92 8.18 22.64
C TRP A 86 -2.45 9.40 23.43
N ASN A 87 -2.03 10.61 23.08
CA ASN A 87 -2.43 11.85 23.73
C ASN A 87 -3.77 12.41 23.22
N SER A 88 -4.40 11.77 22.24
CA SER A 88 -5.71 12.19 21.68
C SER A 88 -6.86 11.42 22.36
N TYR A 89 -7.03 11.61 23.67
CA TYR A 89 -7.96 10.82 24.50
C TYR A 89 -9.42 10.87 24.02
N GLU A 90 -9.96 12.03 23.66
CA GLU A 90 -11.34 12.17 23.19
C GLU A 90 -11.57 11.38 21.91
N LYS A 91 -10.64 11.51 20.94
CA LYS A 91 -10.71 10.83 19.68
C LYS A 91 -10.62 9.32 19.88
N LYS A 92 -9.68 8.87 20.72
CA LYS A 92 -9.54 7.46 21.07
C LYS A 92 -10.81 6.90 21.70
N TYR A 93 -11.38 7.60 22.69
CA TYR A 93 -12.60 7.21 23.37
C TYR A 93 -13.79 7.08 22.41
N THR A 94 -13.90 7.97 21.43
CA THR A 94 -14.94 7.92 20.40
C THR A 94 -14.77 6.67 19.53
N TYR A 95 -13.56 6.41 19.04
CA TYR A 95 -13.30 5.26 18.15
C TYR A 95 -13.37 3.91 18.87
N ASP A 96 -12.97 3.83 20.15
CA ASP A 96 -13.06 2.62 20.94
C ASP A 96 -14.50 2.14 21.18
N LYS A 97 -15.48 3.04 21.06
CA LYS A 97 -16.91 2.75 21.20
C LYS A 97 -17.58 2.26 19.92
N LEU A 98 -17.00 2.55 18.77
CA LEU A 98 -17.59 2.18 17.49
C LEU A 98 -17.69 0.66 17.35
N ARG A 99 -18.80 0.21 16.79
CA ARG A 99 -19.11 -1.20 16.53
C ARG A 99 -19.60 -1.36 15.08
N LYS A 100 -19.63 -2.60 14.62
CA LYS A 100 -20.29 -2.95 13.36
C LYS A 100 -21.76 -2.53 13.39
N GLY A 101 -22.19 -1.81 12.36
CA GLY A 101 -23.53 -1.23 12.23
C GLY A 101 -23.61 0.24 12.63
N ASP A 102 -22.63 0.76 13.38
CA ASP A 102 -22.54 2.18 13.67
C ASP A 102 -22.19 2.98 12.43
N THR A 103 -22.41 4.30 12.51
CA THR A 103 -22.04 5.23 11.44
C THR A 103 -20.80 6.02 11.81
N ILE A 104 -20.00 6.35 10.80
CA ILE A 104 -18.83 7.20 10.90
C ILE A 104 -18.86 8.22 9.75
N ASP A 105 -18.50 9.46 10.04
CA ASP A 105 -18.39 10.48 9.01
C ASP A 105 -17.08 10.29 8.24
N VAL A 106 -17.21 10.20 6.93
CA VAL A 106 -16.09 10.03 6.00
C VAL A 106 -16.16 11.06 4.89
N GLU A 107 -15.01 11.41 4.37
CA GLU A 107 -14.91 12.26 3.21
C GLU A 107 -14.81 11.40 1.95
N VAL A 108 -15.61 11.73 0.94
CA VAL A 108 -15.63 11.07 -0.36
C VAL A 108 -15.43 12.09 -1.46
N TYR A 109 -14.86 11.64 -2.56
CA TYR A 109 -14.64 12.48 -3.75
C TYR A 109 -15.05 11.75 -5.01
N LYS A 110 -15.45 12.52 -6.02
CA LYS A 110 -15.74 11.99 -7.35
C LYS A 110 -14.47 11.85 -8.16
N THR A 111 -14.21 10.64 -8.64
CA THR A 111 -13.04 10.35 -9.48
C THR A 111 -13.25 10.90 -10.91
N SER A 112 -12.19 11.02 -11.67
CA SER A 112 -12.23 11.38 -13.10
C SER A 112 -13.10 10.43 -13.95
N LYS A 113 -13.36 9.21 -13.45
CA LYS A 113 -14.24 8.21 -14.08
C LYS A 113 -15.72 8.35 -13.70
N GLY A 114 -16.04 9.28 -12.79
CA GLY A 114 -17.41 9.51 -12.34
C GLY A 114 -17.85 8.65 -11.13
N ASP A 115 -17.02 7.75 -10.64
CA ASP A 115 -17.30 6.97 -9.43
C ASP A 115 -16.86 7.73 -8.17
N TYR A 116 -17.51 7.45 -7.03
CA TYR A 116 -17.13 8.01 -5.74
C TYR A 116 -16.20 7.08 -4.98
N LYS A 117 -15.14 7.65 -4.39
CA LYS A 117 -14.18 6.97 -3.53
C LYS A 117 -14.00 7.73 -2.21
N LEU A 118 -13.58 7.01 -1.18
CA LEU A 118 -13.11 7.63 0.07
C LEU A 118 -11.87 8.48 -0.21
N ALA A 119 -11.78 9.62 0.47
CA ALA A 119 -10.61 10.47 0.41
C ALA A 119 -9.34 9.65 0.73
N PRO A 120 -8.26 9.81 -0.03
CA PRO A 120 -7.05 9.06 0.21
C PRO A 120 -6.47 9.48 1.57
N GLU A 121 -6.28 8.50 2.44
CA GLU A 121 -5.51 8.73 3.64
C GLU A 121 -4.06 9.02 3.26
N GLY A 122 -3.53 10.10 3.78
CA GLY A 122 -2.12 10.43 3.62
C GLY A 122 -1.25 9.42 4.37
N ASN A 123 -1.15 8.19 3.87
CA ASN A 123 -0.25 7.19 4.44
C ASN A 123 1.13 7.26 3.77
N PRO A 124 2.07 8.08 4.30
CA PRO A 124 3.40 8.22 3.73
C PRO A 124 4.20 6.91 3.80
N VAL A 125 3.89 6.03 4.76
CA VAL A 125 4.60 4.76 4.96
C VAL A 125 4.30 3.79 3.81
N GLY A 126 3.05 3.67 3.37
CA GLY A 126 2.69 2.83 2.23
C GLY A 126 3.40 3.28 0.95
N PHE A 127 3.43 4.58 0.69
CA PHE A 127 4.14 5.15 -0.46
C PHE A 127 5.65 4.87 -0.40
N LEU A 128 6.29 5.04 0.77
CA LEU A 128 7.72 4.76 0.96
C LEU A 128 8.04 3.27 0.73
N LEU A 129 7.18 2.35 1.18
CA LEU A 129 7.36 0.92 0.95
C LEU A 129 7.34 0.59 -0.54
N TYR A 130 6.43 1.18 -1.32
CA TYR A 130 6.40 1.00 -2.78
C TYR A 130 7.65 1.57 -3.44
N CYS A 131 8.12 2.74 -3.02
CA CYS A 131 9.37 3.32 -3.50
C CYS A 131 10.59 2.45 -3.18
N ALA A 132 10.62 1.80 -2.01
CA ALA A 132 11.71 0.91 -1.61
C ALA A 132 11.68 -0.44 -2.36
N ALA A 133 10.51 -0.96 -2.72
CA ALA A 133 10.38 -2.22 -3.43
C ALA A 133 11.04 -2.21 -4.82
N ILE A 134 11.05 -1.06 -5.49
CA ILE A 134 11.65 -0.91 -6.83
C ILE A 134 13.17 -1.16 -6.80
N PRO A 135 13.98 -0.43 -5.99
CA PRO A 135 15.43 -0.65 -5.97
C PRO A 135 15.80 -2.03 -5.41
N VAL A 136 15.04 -2.57 -4.45
CA VAL A 136 15.26 -3.92 -3.94
C VAL A 136 15.04 -4.97 -5.03
N GLY A 137 13.96 -4.87 -5.79
CA GLY A 137 13.70 -5.76 -6.92
C GLY A 137 14.78 -5.66 -7.99
N LEU A 138 15.22 -4.44 -8.34
CA LEU A 138 16.30 -4.20 -9.29
C LEU A 138 17.62 -4.83 -8.81
N PHE A 139 17.97 -4.71 -7.54
CA PHE A 139 19.16 -5.29 -6.95
C PHE A 139 19.21 -6.80 -7.13
N PHE A 140 18.12 -7.52 -6.88
CA PHE A 140 18.03 -8.95 -7.12
C PHE A 140 18.25 -9.31 -8.59
N VAL A 141 17.63 -8.58 -9.51
CA VAL A 141 17.78 -8.82 -10.95
C VAL A 141 19.24 -8.61 -11.40
N VAL A 142 19.90 -7.55 -10.94
CA VAL A 142 21.30 -7.24 -11.30
C VAL A 142 22.25 -8.32 -10.79
N ILE A 143 22.13 -8.76 -9.53
CA ILE A 143 22.96 -9.83 -8.97
C ILE A 143 22.86 -11.08 -9.85
N MET A 144 21.65 -11.48 -10.22
CA MET A 144 21.43 -12.68 -11.01
C MET A 144 21.98 -12.57 -12.41
N ILE A 145 21.88 -11.41 -13.06
CA ILE A 145 22.51 -11.18 -14.37
C ILE A 145 24.03 -11.32 -14.27
N CYS A 146 24.63 -10.77 -13.20
CA CYS A 146 26.07 -10.90 -12.97
C CYS A 146 26.51 -12.35 -12.75
N ASP A 147 25.71 -13.15 -12.01
CA ASP A 147 26.03 -14.57 -11.79
C ASP A 147 25.91 -15.39 -13.07
N ILE A 148 24.87 -15.19 -13.87
CA ILE A 148 24.72 -15.83 -15.18
C ILE A 148 25.89 -15.47 -16.11
N ALA A 149 26.31 -14.21 -16.11
CA ALA A 149 27.44 -13.77 -16.94
C ALA A 149 28.76 -14.43 -16.52
N LYS A 150 28.98 -14.61 -15.19
CA LYS A 150 30.15 -15.33 -14.66
C LYS A 150 30.16 -16.82 -15.08
N ASP A 151 29.02 -17.48 -14.96
CA ASP A 151 28.87 -18.89 -15.32
C ASP A 151 29.10 -19.11 -16.83
N ASN A 152 28.58 -18.22 -17.66
CA ASN A 152 28.80 -18.30 -19.11
C ASN A 152 30.28 -18.08 -19.49
N ARG A 153 31.00 -17.18 -18.80
CA ARG A 153 32.44 -16.98 -19.00
C ARG A 153 33.26 -18.22 -18.61
N LYS A 154 32.92 -18.88 -17.49
CA LYS A 154 33.58 -20.10 -17.05
C LYS A 154 33.42 -21.20 -18.10
N LYS A 155 32.19 -21.47 -18.56
CA LYS A 155 31.89 -22.47 -19.59
C LYS A 155 32.64 -22.19 -20.90
N LYS A 156 32.76 -20.92 -21.30
CA LYS A 156 33.52 -20.56 -22.51
C LYS A 156 35.01 -20.89 -22.36
N ASN A 157 35.62 -20.54 -21.23
CA ASN A 157 37.02 -20.81 -20.96
C ASN A 157 37.30 -22.33 -20.88
N GLU A 158 36.42 -23.14 -20.30
CA GLU A 158 36.51 -24.60 -20.25
C GLU A 158 36.47 -25.20 -21.67
N ASN A 159 35.54 -24.74 -22.50
CA ASN A 159 35.44 -25.21 -23.88
C ASN A 159 36.67 -24.83 -24.74
N GLU A 160 37.26 -23.64 -24.51
CA GLU A 160 38.50 -23.23 -25.22
C GLU A 160 39.73 -24.03 -24.78
N MET A 161 39.79 -24.53 -23.54
CA MET A 161 40.84 -25.43 -23.07
C MET A 161 40.74 -26.82 -23.71
N ILE A 162 39.54 -27.38 -23.74
CA ILE A 162 39.26 -28.70 -24.35
C ILE A 162 39.56 -28.71 -25.86
N SER A 163 39.36 -27.58 -26.53
CA SER A 163 39.62 -27.52 -28.00
C SER A 163 41.09 -27.34 -28.37
N LYS A 164 42.01 -27.21 -27.42
CA LYS A 164 43.45 -27.07 -27.63
C LYS A 164 44.25 -28.34 -27.33
N GLU A 165 43.62 -29.36 -26.78
CA GLU A 165 44.14 -30.71 -26.64
C GLU A 165 43.80 -31.56 -27.89
#